data_59a2445203d11d9a097b43d64bd81d6a
#
_entry.id   59a2445203d11d9a097b43d64bd81d6a
#
_cell.length_a   1.000
_cell.length_b   1.000
_cell.length_c   1.000
_cell.angle_alpha   90.00
_cell.angle_beta   90.00
_cell.angle_gamma   90.00
#
_symmetry.space_group_name_H-M   'P 1'
#
loop_
_entity.id
_entity.type
_entity.pdbx_description
1 polymer ?
#
loop_
_entity_poly.entity_id
_entity_poly.type
_entity_poly.pdbx_seq_one_letter_code
_entity_poly.pdbx_strand_id
1 'polypeptide(L)'
;MNPGRSSIWRAAAYGVFLLGANFTAAQTPSPALLVLEKSDHSLAIVDPENLQIVARVPAGPDPHEIVASPDGKLAYISNYGGLDSPLNTISVIDLAAQKALPPIYLGALRSAHGLAFAGGKLYFTVETNKAIGRYDPATQSIDWVLGTGQDRTHMVVVSESLDWIVTSNVSSGTISIIEQVSPPASGFGPPPGGPRKTWRVTNVPAGHGAEGFDLSPDSKEIWAANAQDATVTIIDAASKQVIETLPISLPGANRLKFTRDGKRVLIAGGGGAAPTGRNLVVLDAAARKEVKQINLGGGAAGIVMVPDRSRAYVAVSGKDKVAVLDLKSLEVTGYVSTGKQPDGLAWVR
;
A
#
# COMPACT_ATOMS: atom_id res chain seq x y z
N MET A 1 21.89 -24.90 -89.51
CA MET A 1 21.93 -26.13 -88.72
C MET A 1 22.86 -25.89 -87.56
N ASN A 2 22.34 -25.64 -86.37
CA ASN A 2 23.09 -25.83 -85.11
C ASN A 2 22.11 -25.83 -83.96
N PRO A 3 22.10 -26.82 -83.12
CA PRO A 3 21.06 -26.95 -82.07
C PRO A 3 21.42 -26.17 -80.81
N GLY A 4 20.38 -25.64 -80.15
CA GLY A 4 20.45 -24.83 -78.96
C GLY A 4 20.94 -25.59 -77.75
N ARG A 5 21.64 -24.86 -76.89
CA ARG A 5 22.00 -25.24 -75.55
C ARG A 5 20.94 -24.73 -74.56
N SER A 6 20.23 -25.64 -73.90
CA SER A 6 19.37 -25.36 -72.79
C SER A 6 20.20 -25.24 -71.50
N SER A 7 20.24 -24.09 -70.90
CA SER A 7 20.80 -23.85 -69.53
C SER A 7 19.76 -24.11 -68.45
N ILE A 8 20.00 -25.11 -67.62
CA ILE A 8 19.16 -25.45 -66.49
C ILE A 8 19.65 -24.59 -65.31
N TRP A 9 18.82 -23.65 -64.84
CA TRP A 9 19.05 -22.92 -63.60
C TRP A 9 18.58 -23.77 -62.42
N ARG A 10 19.52 -24.18 -61.52
CA ARG A 10 19.22 -24.79 -60.22
C ARG A 10 18.97 -23.64 -59.23
N ALA A 11 17.75 -23.49 -58.78
CA ALA A 11 17.43 -22.62 -57.68
C ALA A 11 17.79 -23.32 -56.36
N ALA A 12 18.76 -22.77 -55.66
CA ALA A 12 19.08 -23.20 -54.26
C ALA A 12 18.12 -22.47 -53.32
N ALA A 13 17.18 -23.21 -52.71
CA ALA A 13 16.32 -22.69 -51.65
C ALA A 13 17.12 -22.68 -50.33
N TYR A 14 17.48 -21.50 -49.85
CA TYR A 14 17.99 -21.29 -48.50
C TYR A 14 16.80 -21.26 -47.54
N GLY A 15 16.58 -22.32 -46.80
CA GLY A 15 15.66 -22.37 -45.69
C GLY A 15 16.23 -21.58 -44.53
N VAL A 16 15.65 -20.42 -44.24
CA VAL A 16 15.92 -19.69 -43.01
C VAL A 16 15.16 -20.37 -41.89
N PHE A 17 15.82 -21.14 -41.04
CA PHE A 17 15.32 -21.64 -39.78
C PHE A 17 15.30 -20.46 -38.79
N LEU A 18 14.14 -19.79 -38.62
CA LEU A 18 13.89 -18.93 -37.49
C LEU A 18 13.74 -19.80 -36.23
N LEU A 19 14.82 -19.95 -35.49
CA LEU A 19 14.74 -20.43 -34.09
C LEU A 19 13.99 -19.37 -33.27
N GLY A 20 12.69 -19.54 -33.14
CA GLY A 20 11.88 -18.79 -32.19
C GLY A 20 12.35 -19.16 -30.79
N ALA A 21 13.13 -18.29 -30.16
CA ALA A 21 13.37 -18.38 -28.72
C ALA A 21 12.00 -18.14 -28.02
N ASN A 22 11.37 -19.22 -27.55
CA ASN A 22 10.27 -19.17 -26.65
C ASN A 22 10.81 -18.60 -25.32
N PHE A 23 10.77 -17.28 -25.13
CA PHE A 23 10.89 -16.68 -23.83
C PHE A 23 9.61 -17.05 -23.06
N THR A 24 9.66 -18.14 -22.30
CA THR A 24 8.68 -18.35 -21.24
C THR A 24 8.85 -17.21 -20.27
N ALA A 25 7.85 -16.34 -20.16
CA ALA A 25 7.81 -15.33 -19.11
C ALA A 25 8.01 -16.05 -17.78
N ALA A 26 8.94 -15.56 -16.95
CA ALA A 26 9.15 -16.10 -15.62
C ALA A 26 7.82 -16.01 -14.86
N GLN A 27 7.41 -17.11 -14.22
CA GLN A 27 6.21 -17.09 -13.38
C GLN A 27 6.43 -16.13 -12.18
N THR A 28 5.36 -15.48 -11.74
CA THR A 28 5.40 -14.75 -10.48
C THR A 28 5.79 -15.69 -9.36
N PRO A 29 6.87 -15.40 -8.61
CA PRO A 29 7.30 -16.28 -7.53
C PRO A 29 6.25 -16.30 -6.41
N SER A 30 6.25 -17.37 -5.63
CA SER A 30 5.42 -17.52 -4.44
C SER A 30 6.34 -17.96 -3.29
N PRO A 31 6.65 -17.04 -2.35
CA PRO A 31 6.15 -15.67 -2.22
C PRO A 31 6.77 -14.66 -3.20
N ALA A 32 6.12 -13.48 -3.33
CA ALA A 32 6.64 -12.34 -4.08
C ALA A 32 6.56 -11.03 -3.28
N LEU A 33 7.53 -10.14 -3.51
CA LEU A 33 7.45 -8.74 -3.09
C LEU A 33 6.97 -7.91 -4.27
N LEU A 34 5.92 -7.13 -4.06
CA LEU A 34 5.36 -6.18 -5.00
C LEU A 34 5.84 -4.77 -4.66
N VAL A 35 6.35 -4.05 -5.64
CA VAL A 35 6.93 -2.71 -5.46
C VAL A 35 6.34 -1.76 -6.50
N LEU A 36 5.66 -0.72 -6.06
CA LEU A 36 5.25 0.36 -6.95
C LEU A 36 6.43 1.25 -7.30
N GLU A 37 6.68 1.44 -8.58
CA GLU A 37 7.67 2.36 -9.14
C GLU A 37 6.91 3.61 -9.63
N LYS A 38 6.69 4.55 -8.70
CA LYS A 38 5.72 5.63 -8.85
C LYS A 38 5.96 6.51 -10.07
N SER A 39 7.18 6.98 -10.27
CA SER A 39 7.52 7.84 -11.41
C SER A 39 7.61 7.09 -12.74
N ASP A 40 7.76 5.77 -12.71
CA ASP A 40 7.78 4.92 -13.90
C ASP A 40 6.39 4.36 -14.23
N HIS A 41 5.38 4.65 -13.39
CA HIS A 41 4.01 4.16 -13.54
C HIS A 41 3.93 2.63 -13.68
N SER A 42 4.74 1.91 -12.92
CA SER A 42 4.87 0.46 -13.01
C SER A 42 4.81 -0.24 -11.66
N LEU A 43 4.44 -1.52 -11.70
CA LEU A 43 4.58 -2.48 -10.63
C LEU A 43 5.76 -3.39 -10.95
N ALA A 44 6.78 -3.41 -10.10
CA ALA A 44 7.82 -4.43 -10.13
C ALA A 44 7.41 -5.62 -9.26
N ILE A 45 7.53 -6.83 -9.82
CA ILE A 45 7.37 -8.10 -9.13
C ILE A 45 8.77 -8.63 -8.83
N VAL A 46 9.08 -8.81 -7.55
CA VAL A 46 10.42 -9.15 -7.07
C VAL A 46 10.41 -10.55 -6.46
N ASP A 47 11.40 -11.36 -6.80
CA ASP A 47 11.70 -12.58 -6.10
C ASP A 47 12.45 -12.25 -4.80
N PRO A 48 11.87 -12.53 -3.63
CA PRO A 48 12.47 -12.16 -2.35
C PRO A 48 13.65 -13.05 -1.93
N GLU A 49 13.89 -14.17 -2.62
CA GLU A 49 15.03 -15.07 -2.32
C GLU A 49 16.34 -14.51 -2.86
N ASN A 50 16.29 -13.99 -4.10
CA ASN A 50 17.48 -13.47 -4.78
C ASN A 50 17.45 -11.96 -4.99
N LEU A 51 16.37 -11.28 -4.60
CA LEU A 51 16.13 -9.83 -4.69
C LEU A 51 16.12 -9.31 -6.14
N GLN A 52 15.77 -10.18 -7.12
CA GLN A 52 15.70 -9.82 -8.52
C GLN A 52 14.27 -9.48 -8.95
N ILE A 53 14.15 -8.48 -9.81
CA ILE A 53 12.88 -8.17 -10.46
C ILE A 53 12.64 -9.18 -11.56
N VAL A 54 11.56 -9.94 -11.47
CA VAL A 54 11.17 -10.96 -12.45
C VAL A 54 10.24 -10.41 -13.52
N ALA A 55 9.47 -9.35 -13.20
CA ALA A 55 8.61 -8.68 -14.16
C ALA A 55 8.35 -7.22 -13.77
N ARG A 56 7.98 -6.40 -14.76
CA ARG A 56 7.39 -5.08 -14.60
C ARG A 56 6.09 -5.01 -15.37
N VAL A 57 5.04 -4.52 -14.72
CA VAL A 57 3.70 -4.41 -15.29
C VAL A 57 3.24 -2.95 -15.20
N PRO A 58 2.66 -2.35 -16.25
CA PRO A 58 2.10 -1.00 -16.15
C PRO A 58 1.05 -0.90 -15.03
N ALA A 59 1.18 0.09 -14.14
CA ALA A 59 0.36 0.26 -12.94
C ALA A 59 -0.62 1.46 -13.01
N GLY A 60 -0.73 2.10 -14.18
CA GLY A 60 -1.52 3.33 -14.33
C GLY A 60 -0.78 4.57 -13.79
N PRO A 61 -1.37 5.76 -13.94
CA PRO A 61 -0.71 7.01 -13.57
C PRO A 61 -0.68 7.20 -12.06
N ASP A 62 0.42 7.74 -11.56
CA ASP A 62 0.65 8.10 -10.15
C ASP A 62 0.24 7.01 -9.15
N PRO A 63 0.81 5.79 -9.24
CA PRO A 63 0.48 4.69 -8.33
C PRO A 63 1.05 4.97 -6.92
N HIS A 64 0.21 4.87 -5.87
CA HIS A 64 0.61 5.19 -4.49
C HIS A 64 0.59 4.01 -3.54
N GLU A 65 -0.56 3.37 -3.37
CA GLU A 65 -0.73 2.24 -2.46
C GLU A 65 -1.13 0.98 -3.21
N ILE A 66 -0.79 -0.17 -2.65
CA ILE A 66 -1.04 -1.48 -3.24
C ILE A 66 -1.53 -2.47 -2.19
N VAL A 67 -2.51 -3.26 -2.56
CA VAL A 67 -2.93 -4.44 -1.79
C VAL A 67 -3.15 -5.63 -2.73
N ALA A 68 -2.77 -6.82 -2.29
CA ALA A 68 -3.06 -8.04 -3.01
C ALA A 68 -4.39 -8.67 -2.55
N SER A 69 -5.07 -9.37 -3.45
CA SER A 69 -6.18 -10.24 -3.08
C SER A 69 -5.69 -11.38 -2.17
N PRO A 70 -6.53 -11.90 -1.26
CA PRO A 70 -6.12 -12.96 -0.33
C PRO A 70 -5.64 -14.26 -1.00
N ASP A 71 -6.11 -14.53 -2.22
CA ASP A 71 -5.69 -15.68 -3.02
C ASP A 71 -4.39 -15.44 -3.82
N GLY A 72 -3.82 -14.25 -3.68
CA GLY A 72 -2.57 -13.88 -4.34
C GLY A 72 -2.64 -13.70 -5.86
N LYS A 73 -3.84 -13.70 -6.46
CA LYS A 73 -3.99 -13.64 -7.92
C LYS A 73 -4.02 -12.23 -8.48
N LEU A 74 -4.56 -11.30 -7.72
CA LEU A 74 -4.73 -9.91 -8.14
C LEU A 74 -4.00 -8.94 -7.23
N ALA A 75 -3.49 -7.85 -7.79
CA ALA A 75 -3.10 -6.67 -7.05
C ALA A 75 -3.98 -5.49 -7.46
N TYR A 76 -4.36 -4.68 -6.47
CA TYR A 76 -5.09 -3.44 -6.63
C TYR A 76 -4.19 -2.28 -6.26
N ILE A 77 -4.15 -1.25 -7.11
CA ILE A 77 -3.23 -0.12 -6.97
C ILE A 77 -4.02 1.17 -7.09
N SER A 78 -3.93 2.03 -6.07
CA SER A 78 -4.56 3.35 -6.11
C SER A 78 -3.80 4.29 -7.04
N ASN A 79 -4.52 4.96 -7.93
CA ASN A 79 -4.00 6.02 -8.79
C ASN A 79 -4.45 7.36 -8.22
N TYR A 80 -3.51 8.08 -7.59
CA TYR A 80 -3.85 9.21 -6.74
C TYR A 80 -4.03 10.53 -7.50
N GLY A 81 -3.04 10.95 -8.28
CA GLY A 81 -3.04 12.18 -9.06
C GLY A 81 -2.88 13.47 -8.25
N GLY A 82 -2.84 13.38 -6.91
CA GLY A 82 -2.72 14.55 -6.05
C GLY A 82 -3.96 15.44 -6.01
N LEU A 83 -3.82 16.63 -5.41
CA LEU A 83 -4.93 17.58 -5.24
C LEU A 83 -5.17 18.42 -6.50
N ASP A 84 -4.13 18.67 -7.30
CA ASP A 84 -4.22 19.53 -8.48
C ASP A 84 -4.81 18.82 -9.70
N SER A 85 -4.64 17.51 -9.79
CA SER A 85 -5.13 16.68 -10.89
C SER A 85 -5.67 15.33 -10.38
N PRO A 86 -6.72 15.32 -9.56
CA PRO A 86 -7.18 14.14 -8.85
C PRO A 86 -7.70 13.07 -9.81
N LEU A 87 -7.11 11.88 -9.73
CA LEU A 87 -7.50 10.71 -10.52
C LEU A 87 -8.67 9.96 -9.87
N ASN A 88 -9.33 9.12 -10.65
CA ASN A 88 -10.53 8.38 -10.23
C ASN A 88 -10.50 6.91 -10.64
N THR A 89 -9.32 6.30 -10.58
CA THR A 89 -9.15 4.89 -10.95
C THR A 89 -8.36 4.12 -9.89
N ILE A 90 -8.61 2.81 -9.85
CA ILE A 90 -7.76 1.81 -9.19
C ILE A 90 -7.31 0.84 -10.28
N SER A 91 -6.01 0.68 -10.46
CA SER A 91 -5.45 -0.30 -11.38
C SER A 91 -5.58 -1.71 -10.82
N VAL A 92 -5.80 -2.67 -11.70
CA VAL A 92 -5.91 -4.10 -11.36
C VAL A 92 -4.87 -4.86 -12.15
N ILE A 93 -4.06 -5.64 -11.48
CA ILE A 93 -3.00 -6.47 -12.09
C ILE A 93 -3.29 -7.94 -11.84
N ASP A 94 -3.32 -8.73 -12.90
CA ASP A 94 -3.24 -10.19 -12.83
C ASP A 94 -1.78 -10.57 -12.55
N LEU A 95 -1.53 -11.07 -11.34
CA LEU A 95 -0.18 -11.42 -10.90
C LEU A 95 0.32 -12.71 -11.54
N ALA A 96 -0.56 -13.65 -11.87
CA ALA A 96 -0.17 -14.89 -12.53
C ALA A 96 0.19 -14.65 -14.00
N ALA A 97 -0.63 -13.87 -14.71
CA ALA A 97 -0.37 -13.50 -16.11
C ALA A 97 0.61 -12.34 -16.24
N GLN A 98 0.99 -11.67 -15.14
CA GLN A 98 1.85 -10.47 -15.11
C GLN A 98 1.33 -9.38 -16.06
N LYS A 99 0.04 -9.09 -15.99
CA LYS A 99 -0.65 -8.24 -16.95
C LYS A 99 -1.64 -7.29 -16.27
N ALA A 100 -1.67 -6.04 -16.75
CA ALA A 100 -2.71 -5.10 -16.35
C ALA A 100 -4.08 -5.53 -16.91
N LEU A 101 -5.09 -5.48 -16.06
CA LEU A 101 -6.49 -5.67 -16.40
C LEU A 101 -7.18 -4.30 -16.54
N PRO A 102 -8.41 -4.23 -17.06
CA PRO A 102 -9.18 -2.99 -17.05
C PRO A 102 -9.26 -2.39 -15.64
N PRO A 103 -8.99 -1.08 -15.48
CA PRO A 103 -9.02 -0.45 -14.17
C PRO A 103 -10.45 -0.31 -13.65
N ILE A 104 -10.58 -0.21 -12.33
CA ILE A 104 -11.83 0.13 -11.65
C ILE A 104 -12.00 1.65 -11.74
N TYR A 105 -13.10 2.09 -12.36
CA TYR A 105 -13.48 3.50 -12.41
C TYR A 105 -14.33 3.86 -11.18
N LEU A 106 -13.92 4.90 -10.47
CA LEU A 106 -14.53 5.33 -9.21
C LEU A 106 -15.63 6.40 -9.40
N GLY A 107 -15.94 6.74 -10.65
CA GLY A 107 -16.95 7.77 -10.98
C GLY A 107 -16.56 9.14 -10.45
N ALA A 108 -17.38 9.69 -9.55
CA ALA A 108 -17.15 10.99 -8.93
C ALA A 108 -16.16 10.94 -7.75
N LEU A 109 -15.77 9.75 -7.28
CA LEU A 109 -14.80 9.59 -6.20
C LEU A 109 -13.38 9.76 -6.75
N ARG A 110 -12.56 10.58 -6.07
CA ARG A 110 -11.26 11.00 -6.58
C ARG A 110 -10.15 10.93 -5.53
N SER A 111 -8.93 10.87 -6.02
CA SER A 111 -7.71 10.77 -5.21
C SER A 111 -7.77 9.55 -4.29
N ALA A 112 -7.97 8.37 -4.89
CA ALA A 112 -7.89 7.12 -4.14
C ALA A 112 -6.47 6.96 -3.59
N HIS A 113 -6.35 6.66 -2.28
CA HIS A 113 -5.05 6.50 -1.63
C HIS A 113 -4.94 5.18 -0.87
N GLY A 114 -5.29 5.14 0.41
CA GLY A 114 -5.19 3.94 1.23
C GLY A 114 -6.10 2.81 0.73
N LEU A 115 -5.58 1.59 0.72
CA LEU A 115 -6.28 0.39 0.28
C LEU A 115 -6.26 -0.69 1.38
N ALA A 116 -7.38 -1.39 1.54
CA ALA A 116 -7.48 -2.58 2.37
C ALA A 116 -8.40 -3.62 1.73
N PHE A 117 -8.03 -4.90 1.79
CA PHE A 117 -8.88 -5.98 1.32
C PHE A 117 -9.40 -6.78 2.52
N ALA A 118 -10.71 -6.79 2.72
CA ALA A 118 -11.36 -7.47 3.85
C ALA A 118 -12.74 -8.00 3.45
N GLY A 119 -13.10 -9.18 3.95
CA GLY A 119 -14.42 -9.81 3.68
C GLY A 119 -14.73 -9.98 2.20
N GLY A 120 -13.72 -10.26 1.36
CA GLY A 120 -13.88 -10.41 -0.08
C GLY A 120 -14.07 -9.10 -0.86
N LYS A 121 -13.89 -7.94 -0.22
CA LYS A 121 -14.12 -6.62 -0.81
C LYS A 121 -12.90 -5.71 -0.67
N LEU A 122 -12.75 -4.78 -1.61
CA LEU A 122 -11.71 -3.77 -1.59
C LEU A 122 -12.26 -2.48 -0.99
N TYR A 123 -11.66 -2.04 0.12
CA TYR A 123 -11.91 -0.74 0.72
C TYR A 123 -10.83 0.23 0.28
N PHE A 124 -11.22 1.47 0.04
CA PHE A 124 -10.30 2.53 -0.38
C PHE A 124 -10.70 3.88 0.19
N THR A 125 -9.73 4.71 0.51
CA THR A 125 -9.97 6.11 0.85
C THR A 125 -10.02 6.97 -0.41
N VAL A 126 -10.77 8.07 -0.36
CA VAL A 126 -10.83 9.08 -1.42
C VAL A 126 -10.69 10.46 -0.80
N GLU A 127 -9.47 11.01 -0.90
CA GLU A 127 -9.09 12.24 -0.19
C GLU A 127 -9.93 13.45 -0.59
N THR A 128 -10.15 13.65 -1.90
CA THR A 128 -10.96 14.76 -2.41
C THR A 128 -12.40 14.73 -1.88
N ASN A 129 -12.95 13.53 -1.66
CA ASN A 129 -14.32 13.35 -1.21
C ASN A 129 -14.46 13.23 0.31
N LYS A 130 -13.34 13.22 1.07
CA LYS A 130 -13.35 13.04 2.53
C LYS A 130 -14.13 11.80 2.95
N ALA A 131 -13.86 10.67 2.28
CA ALA A 131 -14.70 9.47 2.38
C ALA A 131 -13.88 8.18 2.22
N ILE A 132 -14.56 7.08 2.54
CA ILE A 132 -14.13 5.71 2.26
C ILE A 132 -15.13 5.13 1.28
N GLY A 133 -14.64 4.45 0.24
CA GLY A 133 -15.45 3.64 -0.67
C GLY A 133 -15.17 2.16 -0.48
N ARG A 134 -16.11 1.32 -0.95
CA ARG A 134 -15.95 -0.13 -1.00
C ARG A 134 -16.37 -0.65 -2.36
N TYR A 135 -15.49 -1.41 -2.99
CA TYR A 135 -15.73 -2.08 -4.25
C TYR A 135 -15.91 -3.58 -4.02
N ASP A 136 -16.94 -4.15 -4.63
CA ASP A 136 -17.22 -5.58 -4.63
C ASP A 136 -16.72 -6.21 -5.93
N PRO A 137 -15.65 -7.03 -5.91
CA PRO A 137 -15.16 -7.71 -7.10
C PRO A 137 -16.17 -8.69 -7.72
N ALA A 138 -17.10 -9.25 -6.92
CA ALA A 138 -18.09 -10.21 -7.43
C ALA A 138 -19.16 -9.55 -8.29
N THR A 139 -19.55 -8.33 -7.94
CA THR A 139 -20.56 -7.54 -8.69
C THR A 139 -19.92 -6.48 -9.58
N GLN A 140 -18.60 -6.30 -9.47
CA GLN A 140 -17.83 -5.28 -10.17
C GLN A 140 -18.38 -3.85 -9.97
N SER A 141 -18.82 -3.54 -8.75
CA SER A 141 -19.46 -2.25 -8.45
C SER A 141 -19.00 -1.67 -7.11
N ILE A 142 -19.09 -0.34 -6.99
CA ILE A 142 -18.95 0.34 -5.69
C ILE A 142 -20.30 0.17 -4.98
N ASP A 143 -20.32 -0.62 -3.91
CA ASP A 143 -21.53 -0.98 -3.20
C ASP A 143 -21.75 -0.20 -1.90
N TRP A 144 -20.77 0.61 -1.48
CA TRP A 144 -20.85 1.39 -0.27
C TRP A 144 -19.87 2.57 -0.26
N VAL A 145 -20.32 3.70 0.30
CA VAL A 145 -19.49 4.89 0.54
C VAL A 145 -19.87 5.49 1.88
N LEU A 146 -18.88 5.89 2.67
CA LEU A 146 -19.06 6.56 3.96
C LEU A 146 -18.19 7.82 4.02
N GLY A 147 -18.80 8.97 4.27
CA GLY A 147 -18.08 10.22 4.53
C GLY A 147 -17.44 10.21 5.91
N THR A 148 -16.18 10.58 6.01
CA THR A 148 -15.48 10.85 7.27
C THR A 148 -15.65 12.30 7.70
N GLY A 149 -15.90 13.20 6.73
CA GLY A 149 -15.92 14.64 6.93
C GLY A 149 -14.54 15.24 7.23
N GLN A 150 -13.48 14.44 7.13
CA GLN A 150 -12.12 14.84 7.48
C GLN A 150 -11.27 15.12 6.24
N ASP A 151 -10.42 16.13 6.31
CA ASP A 151 -9.53 16.52 5.21
C ASP A 151 -8.39 15.53 5.05
N ARG A 152 -8.17 15.10 3.80
CA ARG A 152 -7.18 14.10 3.42
C ARG A 152 -7.34 12.80 4.21
N THR A 153 -8.54 12.18 4.12
CA THR A 153 -8.75 10.79 4.58
C THR A 153 -7.84 9.86 3.76
N HIS A 154 -6.78 9.35 4.37
CA HIS A 154 -5.56 8.92 3.71
C HIS A 154 -5.36 7.40 3.75
N MET A 155 -4.94 6.85 4.89
CA MET A 155 -4.76 5.40 5.05
C MET A 155 -6.02 4.76 5.63
N VAL A 156 -6.20 3.45 5.41
CA VAL A 156 -7.34 2.69 5.93
C VAL A 156 -6.92 1.32 6.41
N VAL A 157 -7.47 0.91 7.54
CA VAL A 157 -7.44 -0.48 8.05
C VAL A 157 -8.87 -0.90 8.36
N VAL A 158 -9.22 -2.13 7.98
CA VAL A 158 -10.54 -2.73 8.21
C VAL A 158 -10.36 -3.98 9.07
N SER A 159 -11.17 -4.13 10.11
CA SER A 159 -11.13 -5.33 10.97
C SER A 159 -11.54 -6.59 10.20
N GLU A 160 -11.00 -7.73 10.59
CA GLU A 160 -11.40 -9.03 10.02
C GLU A 160 -12.88 -9.34 10.26
N SER A 161 -13.42 -8.87 11.38
CA SER A 161 -14.85 -8.98 11.74
C SER A 161 -15.76 -8.03 10.94
N LEU A 162 -15.17 -7.08 10.19
CA LEU A 162 -15.87 -6.07 9.40
C LEU A 162 -16.79 -5.13 10.21
N ASP A 163 -16.59 -5.03 11.51
CA ASP A 163 -17.41 -4.23 12.41
C ASP A 163 -16.77 -2.89 12.78
N TRP A 164 -15.50 -2.69 12.45
CA TRP A 164 -14.84 -1.39 12.58
C TRP A 164 -13.82 -1.12 11.48
N ILE A 165 -13.60 0.15 11.21
CA ILE A 165 -12.64 0.70 10.25
C ILE A 165 -11.90 1.84 10.92
N VAL A 166 -10.60 1.96 10.66
CA VAL A 166 -9.77 3.09 11.09
C VAL A 166 -9.19 3.78 9.87
N THR A 167 -9.20 5.13 9.89
CA THR A 167 -8.50 5.94 8.89
C THR A 167 -7.66 7.02 9.54
N SER A 168 -6.54 7.36 8.90
CA SER A 168 -5.83 8.61 9.19
C SER A 168 -6.36 9.74 8.32
N ASN A 169 -6.30 10.98 8.83
CA ASN A 169 -6.76 12.17 8.14
C ASN A 169 -5.70 13.25 8.26
N VAL A 170 -4.87 13.35 7.23
CA VAL A 170 -3.58 14.07 7.27
C VAL A 170 -3.77 15.55 7.57
N SER A 171 -4.64 16.23 6.81
CA SER A 171 -4.83 17.68 6.98
C SER A 171 -5.70 18.03 8.18
N SER A 172 -6.59 17.14 8.60
CA SER A 172 -7.37 17.32 9.85
C SER A 172 -6.58 16.99 11.12
N GLY A 173 -5.45 16.28 11.00
CA GLY A 173 -4.65 15.87 12.16
C GLY A 173 -5.41 14.91 13.09
N THR A 174 -6.20 13.99 12.53
CA THR A 174 -7.07 13.10 13.30
C THR A 174 -6.97 11.65 12.84
N ILE A 175 -7.37 10.74 13.70
CA ILE A 175 -7.69 9.34 13.38
C ILE A 175 -9.20 9.17 13.50
N SER A 176 -9.86 8.68 12.45
CA SER A 176 -11.27 8.30 12.51
C SER A 176 -11.40 6.83 12.88
N ILE A 177 -12.11 6.56 13.97
CA ILE A 177 -12.51 5.22 14.39
C ILE A 177 -13.98 5.06 14.04
N ILE A 178 -14.31 4.13 13.19
CA ILE A 178 -15.61 3.96 12.56
C ILE A 178 -16.14 2.58 12.93
N GLU A 179 -17.27 2.52 13.64
CA GLU A 179 -17.81 1.29 14.21
C GLU A 179 -19.25 1.05 13.76
N GLN A 180 -19.56 -0.23 13.56
CA GLN A 180 -20.96 -0.63 13.41
C GLN A 180 -21.66 -0.62 14.77
N VAL A 181 -22.70 0.20 14.90
CA VAL A 181 -23.51 0.31 16.12
C VAL A 181 -24.98 0.08 15.81
N SER A 182 -25.70 -0.42 16.79
CA SER A 182 -27.18 -0.41 16.73
C SER A 182 -27.67 1.02 16.83
N PRO A 183 -28.54 1.49 15.94
CA PRO A 183 -29.10 2.84 16.05
C PRO A 183 -29.84 2.97 17.38
N PRO A 184 -29.85 4.18 17.98
CA PRO A 184 -30.67 4.43 19.15
C PRO A 184 -32.14 4.14 18.83
N ALA A 185 -32.90 3.69 19.83
CA ALA A 185 -34.33 3.47 19.67
C ALA A 185 -35.00 4.75 19.16
N SER A 186 -35.53 4.71 17.94
CA SER A 186 -36.31 5.82 17.39
C SER A 186 -37.73 5.77 17.99
N GLY A 187 -38.30 6.90 18.37
CA GLY A 187 -39.68 6.98 18.86
C GLY A 187 -40.74 6.53 17.83
N PHE A 188 -40.32 6.16 16.62
CA PHE A 188 -41.18 5.69 15.52
C PHE A 188 -41.24 4.16 15.39
N GLY A 189 -40.73 3.40 16.36
CA GLY A 189 -40.64 1.93 16.31
C GLY A 189 -39.50 1.40 15.42
N PRO A 190 -39.24 0.09 15.45
CA PRO A 190 -38.19 -0.50 14.61
C PRO A 190 -38.58 -0.42 13.13
N PRO A 191 -37.60 -0.13 12.24
CA PRO A 191 -37.87 -0.12 10.79
C PRO A 191 -38.29 -1.52 10.33
N PRO A 192 -39.08 -1.59 9.24
CA PRO A 192 -39.40 -2.88 8.62
C PRO A 192 -38.13 -3.69 8.34
N GLY A 193 -38.05 -4.93 8.82
CA GLY A 193 -36.88 -5.80 8.69
C GLY A 193 -35.94 -5.83 9.91
N GLY A 194 -36.31 -5.19 11.02
CA GLY A 194 -35.55 -5.20 12.28
C GLY A 194 -34.48 -4.10 12.37
N PRO A 195 -33.73 -4.03 13.50
CA PRO A 195 -32.72 -3.00 13.73
C PRO A 195 -31.55 -3.19 12.72
N ARG A 196 -31.36 -2.18 11.88
CA ARG A 196 -30.22 -2.14 10.96
C ARG A 196 -29.02 -1.52 11.67
N LYS A 197 -27.86 -2.17 11.63
CA LYS A 197 -26.62 -1.56 12.07
C LYS A 197 -26.33 -0.30 11.24
N THR A 198 -25.83 0.72 11.89
CA THR A 198 -25.34 1.96 11.26
C THR A 198 -23.86 2.16 11.60
N TRP A 199 -23.20 3.07 10.90
CA TRP A 199 -21.83 3.42 11.16
C TRP A 199 -21.75 4.69 12.02
N ARG A 200 -20.98 4.63 13.10
CA ARG A 200 -20.63 5.79 13.94
C ARG A 200 -19.18 6.14 13.68
N VAL A 201 -18.93 7.39 13.31
CA VAL A 201 -17.59 7.95 13.13
C VAL A 201 -17.20 8.70 14.39
N THR A 202 -16.05 8.35 14.98
CA THR A 202 -15.43 9.08 16.09
C THR A 202 -14.08 9.57 15.62
N ASN A 203 -13.88 10.91 15.62
CA ASN A 203 -12.61 11.51 15.23
C ASN A 203 -11.80 11.80 16.49
N VAL A 204 -10.62 11.20 16.60
CA VAL A 204 -9.69 11.38 17.71
C VAL A 204 -8.56 12.30 17.26
N PRO A 205 -8.32 13.43 17.95
CA PRO A 205 -7.15 14.26 17.65
C PRO A 205 -5.86 13.47 17.76
N ALA A 206 -4.98 13.63 16.78
CA ALA A 206 -3.64 13.04 16.78
C ALA A 206 -2.58 14.15 16.82
N GLY A 207 -2.06 14.56 15.67
CA GLY A 207 -1.10 15.64 15.52
C GLY A 207 -1.08 16.10 14.06
N HIS A 208 -0.39 17.19 13.78
CA HIS A 208 -0.37 17.73 12.42
C HIS A 208 0.33 16.76 11.45
N GLY A 209 -0.37 16.47 10.36
CA GLY A 209 0.12 15.51 9.38
C GLY A 209 -0.02 14.06 9.82
N ALA A 210 -1.11 13.70 10.53
CA ALA A 210 -1.42 12.31 10.89
C ALA A 210 -1.59 11.46 9.63
N GLU A 211 -0.52 10.83 9.15
CA GLU A 211 -0.41 10.17 7.85
C GLU A 211 -0.38 8.65 7.97
N GLY A 212 0.78 8.07 8.29
CA GLY A 212 0.92 6.64 8.50
C GLY A 212 0.42 6.23 9.88
N PHE A 213 -0.34 5.16 9.96
CA PHE A 213 -0.73 4.56 11.23
C PHE A 213 -0.75 3.04 11.14
N ASP A 214 -0.74 2.39 12.29
CA ASP A 214 -0.98 0.96 12.40
C ASP A 214 -1.62 0.63 13.75
N LEU A 215 -2.18 -0.58 13.84
CA LEU A 215 -2.69 -1.12 15.07
C LEU A 215 -1.68 -2.03 15.73
N SER A 216 -1.63 -2.01 17.05
CA SER A 216 -0.92 -3.05 17.79
C SER A 216 -1.50 -4.43 17.42
N PRO A 217 -0.70 -5.51 17.42
CA PRO A 217 -1.18 -6.84 17.01
C PRO A 217 -2.35 -7.39 17.85
N ASP A 218 -2.55 -6.89 19.07
CA ASP A 218 -3.71 -7.19 19.90
C ASP A 218 -4.89 -6.24 19.68
N SER A 219 -4.74 -5.29 18.73
CA SER A 219 -5.72 -4.29 18.35
C SER A 219 -6.18 -3.36 19.48
N LYS A 220 -5.40 -3.22 20.57
CA LYS A 220 -5.74 -2.34 21.69
C LYS A 220 -5.27 -0.91 21.51
N GLU A 221 -4.20 -0.70 20.75
CA GLU A 221 -3.64 0.62 20.51
C GLU A 221 -3.58 0.93 19.01
N ILE A 222 -3.82 2.18 18.69
CA ILE A 222 -3.59 2.76 17.36
C ILE A 222 -2.44 3.74 17.50
N TRP A 223 -1.38 3.54 16.73
CA TRP A 223 -0.23 4.44 16.72
C TRP A 223 -0.21 5.21 15.41
N ALA A 224 -0.23 6.53 15.49
CA ALA A 224 -0.27 7.43 14.33
C ALA A 224 0.99 8.31 14.27
N ALA A 225 1.68 8.28 13.13
CA ALA A 225 2.83 9.14 12.87
C ALA A 225 2.35 10.50 12.37
N ASN A 226 2.78 11.58 13.03
CA ASN A 226 2.43 12.95 12.74
C ASN A 226 3.59 13.61 12.00
N ALA A 227 3.52 13.63 10.67
CA ALA A 227 4.63 13.99 9.80
C ALA A 227 5.14 15.41 10.01
N GLN A 228 4.26 16.36 10.32
CA GLN A 228 4.63 17.77 10.50
C GLN A 228 5.16 18.06 11.90
N ASP A 229 4.70 17.32 12.90
CA ASP A 229 5.09 17.53 14.31
C ASP A 229 6.32 16.71 14.71
N ALA A 230 6.75 15.74 13.89
CA ALA A 230 7.76 14.75 14.26
C ALA A 230 7.39 14.04 15.59
N THR A 231 6.16 13.56 15.70
CA THR A 231 5.63 12.85 16.87
C THR A 231 4.88 11.59 16.46
N VAL A 232 4.62 10.73 17.44
CA VAL A 232 3.70 9.59 17.33
C VAL A 232 2.63 9.74 18.39
N THR A 233 1.37 9.73 17.99
CA THR A 233 0.24 9.72 18.93
C THR A 233 -0.24 8.30 19.11
N ILE A 234 -0.40 7.88 20.36
CA ILE A 234 -0.89 6.56 20.78
C ILE A 234 -2.31 6.74 21.31
N ILE A 235 -3.24 5.99 20.73
CA ILE A 235 -4.67 6.06 21.04
C ILE A 235 -5.12 4.68 21.57
N ASP A 236 -5.82 4.64 22.69
CA ASP A 236 -6.54 3.46 23.15
C ASP A 236 -7.76 3.23 22.25
N ALA A 237 -7.80 2.06 21.57
CA ALA A 237 -8.81 1.77 20.56
C ALA A 237 -10.22 1.60 21.16
N ALA A 238 -10.33 1.16 22.40
CA ALA A 238 -11.61 0.91 23.05
C ALA A 238 -12.23 2.22 23.59
N SER A 239 -11.48 2.98 24.36
CA SER A 239 -11.94 4.26 24.92
C SER A 239 -11.90 5.41 23.92
N LYS A 240 -11.11 5.26 22.82
CA LYS A 240 -10.87 6.30 21.81
C LYS A 240 -10.24 7.56 22.40
N GLN A 241 -9.41 7.39 23.41
CA GLN A 241 -8.67 8.46 24.05
C GLN A 241 -7.19 8.39 23.70
N VAL A 242 -6.56 9.55 23.56
CA VAL A 242 -5.12 9.64 23.45
C VAL A 242 -4.49 9.21 24.76
N ILE A 243 -3.62 8.19 24.70
CA ILE A 243 -2.82 7.73 25.85
C ILE A 243 -1.61 8.65 26.03
N GLU A 244 -0.91 8.92 24.89
CA GLU A 244 0.35 9.63 24.91
C GLU A 244 0.70 10.15 23.51
N THR A 245 1.49 11.22 23.45
CA THR A 245 2.14 11.68 22.21
C THR A 245 3.64 11.76 22.45
N LEU A 246 4.39 10.96 21.69
CA LEU A 246 5.83 10.78 21.81
C LEU A 246 6.59 11.62 20.78
N PRO A 247 7.60 12.39 21.14
CA PRO A 247 8.51 12.98 20.18
C PRO A 247 9.38 11.89 19.53
N ILE A 248 9.62 12.01 18.23
CA ILE A 248 10.53 11.15 17.47
C ILE A 248 11.57 11.98 16.72
N SER A 249 12.74 11.37 16.48
CA SER A 249 13.84 12.05 15.80
C SER A 249 13.72 12.09 14.28
N LEU A 250 12.53 11.81 13.71
CA LEU A 250 12.28 11.68 12.28
C LEU A 250 11.23 12.69 11.79
N PRO A 251 11.64 13.87 11.30
CA PRO A 251 10.73 14.77 10.60
C PRO A 251 10.16 14.12 9.33
N GLY A 252 8.90 14.42 9.00
CA GLY A 252 8.25 13.86 7.83
C GLY A 252 7.94 12.36 7.96
N ALA A 253 7.67 11.88 9.17
CA ALA A 253 7.25 10.50 9.44
C ALA A 253 5.91 10.22 8.74
N ASN A 254 5.92 9.42 7.68
CA ASN A 254 4.75 9.22 6.81
C ASN A 254 4.25 7.78 6.73
N ARG A 255 4.99 6.83 7.26
CA ARG A 255 4.56 5.42 7.36
C ARG A 255 4.96 4.86 8.71
N LEU A 256 4.08 4.03 9.26
CA LEU A 256 4.27 3.37 10.55
C LEU A 256 3.78 1.93 10.45
N LYS A 257 4.57 0.98 10.94
CA LYS A 257 4.20 -0.44 11.01
C LYS A 257 4.70 -1.11 12.28
N PHE A 258 3.83 -1.84 12.95
CA PHE A 258 4.22 -2.76 14.02
C PHE A 258 4.93 -3.99 13.45
N THR A 259 5.92 -4.49 14.19
CA THR A 259 6.35 -5.87 13.98
C THR A 259 5.24 -6.83 14.44
N ARG A 260 5.14 -7.99 13.80
CA ARG A 260 4.08 -8.96 14.08
C ARG A 260 4.07 -9.53 15.50
N ASP A 261 5.18 -9.42 16.22
CA ASP A 261 5.28 -9.78 17.64
C ASP A 261 4.88 -8.63 18.58
N GLY A 262 4.56 -7.46 18.03
CA GLY A 262 4.16 -6.27 18.77
C GLY A 262 5.27 -5.59 19.55
N LYS A 263 6.52 -6.06 19.45
CA LYS A 263 7.60 -5.54 20.28
C LYS A 263 8.19 -4.24 19.75
N ARG A 264 8.13 -4.02 18.43
CA ARG A 264 8.75 -2.87 17.79
C ARG A 264 7.79 -2.18 16.84
N VAL A 265 8.04 -0.90 16.63
CA VAL A 265 7.35 -0.08 15.63
C VAL A 265 8.40 0.52 14.72
N LEU A 266 8.27 0.30 13.42
CA LEU A 266 9.07 0.90 12.38
C LEU A 266 8.35 2.12 11.83
N ILE A 267 9.08 3.23 11.71
CA ILE A 267 8.54 4.48 11.20
C ILE A 267 9.45 4.98 10.10
N ALA A 268 8.93 5.08 8.88
CA ALA A 268 9.64 5.62 7.73
C ALA A 268 9.24 7.07 7.48
N GLY A 269 10.15 7.82 6.85
CA GLY A 269 9.93 9.22 6.55
C GLY A 269 11.17 9.91 5.98
N GLY A 270 11.29 11.21 6.22
CA GLY A 270 12.41 12.00 5.73
C GLY A 270 12.33 12.31 4.24
N GLY A 271 11.12 12.29 3.66
CA GLY A 271 10.85 12.84 2.33
C GLY A 271 11.08 14.35 2.32
N GLY A 272 11.69 14.87 1.24
CA GLY A 272 12.15 16.26 1.15
C GLY A 272 13.57 16.43 1.68
N ALA A 273 14.03 17.66 1.83
CA ALA A 273 15.38 18.00 2.29
C ALA A 273 15.53 17.77 3.81
N ALA A 274 15.35 16.52 4.28
CA ALA A 274 15.66 16.21 5.67
C ALA A 274 17.19 16.21 5.86
N PRO A 275 17.77 17.22 6.54
CA PRO A 275 19.22 17.38 6.63
C PRO A 275 19.92 16.29 7.46
N THR A 276 19.18 15.41 8.10
CA THR A 276 19.69 14.53 9.16
C THR A 276 20.14 13.15 8.69
N GLY A 277 19.91 12.78 7.42
CA GLY A 277 20.25 11.45 6.90
C GLY A 277 19.50 10.29 7.58
N ARG A 278 18.52 10.58 8.42
CA ARG A 278 17.69 9.59 9.12
C ARG A 278 16.41 9.39 8.32
N ASN A 279 16.10 8.17 7.99
CA ASN A 279 14.97 7.86 7.11
C ASN A 279 14.08 6.76 7.68
N LEU A 280 14.57 6.03 8.69
CA LEU A 280 13.83 5.00 9.40
C LEU A 280 14.20 5.06 10.89
N VAL A 281 13.21 5.10 11.76
CA VAL A 281 13.39 4.92 13.20
C VAL A 281 12.64 3.68 13.68
N VAL A 282 13.18 3.05 14.73
CA VAL A 282 12.56 1.89 15.36
C VAL A 282 12.31 2.23 16.83
N LEU A 283 11.07 2.06 17.25
CA LEU A 283 10.68 2.21 18.66
C LEU A 283 10.51 0.83 19.29
N ASP A 284 10.86 0.72 20.57
CA ASP A 284 10.36 -0.33 21.45
C ASP A 284 8.93 0.02 21.85
N ALA A 285 7.97 -0.85 21.53
CA ALA A 285 6.55 -0.57 21.73
C ALA A 285 6.18 -0.51 23.23
N ALA A 286 6.75 -1.38 24.05
CA ALA A 286 6.46 -1.43 25.48
C ALA A 286 7.11 -0.27 26.26
N ALA A 287 8.36 0.06 25.94
CA ALA A 287 9.09 1.15 26.55
C ALA A 287 8.71 2.52 25.98
N ARG A 288 8.03 2.56 24.81
CA ARG A 288 7.62 3.79 24.07
C ARG A 288 8.81 4.72 23.82
N LYS A 289 9.93 4.15 23.36
CA LYS A 289 11.19 4.87 23.12
C LYS A 289 11.86 4.44 21.85
N GLU A 290 12.55 5.38 21.20
CA GLU A 290 13.43 5.05 20.09
C GLU A 290 14.59 4.16 20.57
N VAL A 291 14.82 3.06 19.85
CA VAL A 291 15.93 2.12 20.11
C VAL A 291 16.93 2.07 18.96
N LYS A 292 16.54 2.50 17.76
CA LYS A 292 17.42 2.51 16.59
C LYS A 292 17.03 3.62 15.63
N GLN A 293 18.04 4.26 15.04
CA GLN A 293 17.91 5.17 13.91
C GLN A 293 18.72 4.61 12.75
N ILE A 294 18.12 4.53 11.58
CA ILE A 294 18.72 3.89 10.40
C ILE A 294 18.76 4.90 9.27
N ASN A 295 19.95 5.09 8.71
CA ASN A 295 20.14 5.91 7.52
C ASN A 295 20.03 5.03 6.28
N LEU A 296 18.97 5.24 5.49
CA LEU A 296 18.74 4.54 4.22
C LEU A 296 19.31 5.31 3.02
N GLY A 297 19.85 6.50 3.27
CA GLY A 297 20.48 7.40 2.26
C GLY A 297 19.48 8.24 1.48
N GLY A 298 18.18 8.15 1.70
CA GLY A 298 17.13 8.93 1.04
C GLY A 298 15.78 8.79 1.73
N GLY A 299 14.84 9.66 1.40
CA GLY A 299 13.48 9.61 1.94
C GLY A 299 12.86 8.23 1.76
N ALA A 300 12.23 7.73 2.83
CA ALA A 300 11.60 6.42 2.86
C ALA A 300 10.07 6.53 2.91
N ALA A 301 9.39 5.56 2.35
CA ALA A 301 7.93 5.47 2.27
C ALA A 301 7.43 4.08 2.68
N GLY A 302 6.79 3.34 1.80
CA GLY A 302 6.15 2.07 2.09
C GLY A 302 6.99 1.10 2.94
N ILE A 303 6.33 0.46 3.90
CA ILE A 303 6.91 -0.59 4.73
C ILE A 303 6.05 -1.83 4.62
N VAL A 304 6.64 -2.98 4.32
CA VAL A 304 5.97 -4.27 4.40
C VAL A 304 6.75 -5.25 5.27
N MET A 305 6.04 -5.93 6.18
CA MET A 305 6.58 -6.97 7.05
C MET A 305 6.45 -8.34 6.40
N VAL A 306 7.53 -9.11 6.36
CA VAL A 306 7.46 -10.50 5.93
C VAL A 306 6.70 -11.33 6.97
N PRO A 307 5.79 -12.24 6.54
CA PRO A 307 4.98 -13.03 7.46
C PRO A 307 5.75 -13.93 8.44
N ASP A 308 6.96 -14.37 8.10
CA ASP A 308 7.82 -15.19 8.95
C ASP A 308 8.51 -14.39 10.08
N ARG A 309 8.29 -13.07 10.14
CA ARG A 309 8.85 -12.15 11.16
C ARG A 309 10.36 -11.94 11.06
N SER A 310 11.01 -12.38 10.00
CA SER A 310 12.47 -12.28 9.87
C SER A 310 12.92 -10.90 9.40
N ARG A 311 12.17 -10.28 8.50
CA ARG A 311 12.59 -9.04 7.83
C ARG A 311 11.43 -8.12 7.49
N ALA A 312 11.77 -6.87 7.23
CA ALA A 312 10.91 -5.87 6.60
C ALA A 312 11.55 -5.37 5.31
N TYR A 313 10.71 -4.95 4.37
CA TYR A 313 11.12 -4.21 3.19
C TYR A 313 10.66 -2.77 3.35
N VAL A 314 11.55 -1.82 3.03
CA VAL A 314 11.29 -0.38 3.15
C VAL A 314 11.60 0.29 1.83
N ALA A 315 10.62 0.93 1.21
CA ALA A 315 10.83 1.72 0.00
C ALA A 315 11.67 2.95 0.31
N VAL A 316 12.78 3.13 -0.41
CA VAL A 316 13.67 4.30 -0.30
C VAL A 316 13.48 5.14 -1.56
N SER A 317 12.39 5.91 -1.57
CA SER A 317 11.90 6.66 -2.73
C SER A 317 12.95 7.64 -3.29
N GLY A 318 13.75 8.24 -2.42
CA GLY A 318 14.81 9.16 -2.82
C GLY A 318 16.07 8.48 -3.38
N LYS A 319 16.09 7.15 -3.53
CA LYS A 319 17.27 6.38 -3.99
C LYS A 319 16.92 5.23 -4.93
N ASP A 320 15.68 5.16 -5.42
CA ASP A 320 15.24 4.18 -6.41
C ASP A 320 15.57 2.73 -6.00
N LYS A 321 15.32 2.40 -4.72
CA LYS A 321 15.60 1.08 -4.17
C LYS A 321 14.66 0.73 -3.02
N VAL A 322 14.57 -0.56 -2.71
CA VAL A 322 13.93 -1.08 -1.50
C VAL A 322 14.99 -1.66 -0.59
N ALA A 323 15.04 -1.21 0.66
CA ALA A 323 15.95 -1.74 1.68
C ALA A 323 15.37 -3.02 2.29
N VAL A 324 16.23 -4.01 2.54
CA VAL A 324 15.91 -5.24 3.28
C VAL A 324 16.45 -5.10 4.68
N LEU A 325 15.57 -5.01 5.65
CA LEU A 325 15.91 -4.86 7.07
C LEU A 325 15.73 -6.19 7.79
N ASP A 326 16.78 -6.69 8.42
CA ASP A 326 16.68 -7.80 9.36
C ASP A 326 16.06 -7.30 10.68
N LEU A 327 14.94 -7.90 11.10
CA LEU A 327 14.19 -7.45 12.27
C LEU A 327 14.81 -7.88 13.61
N LYS A 328 15.77 -8.81 13.62
CA LYS A 328 16.48 -9.23 14.81
C LYS A 328 17.64 -8.29 15.13
N SER A 329 18.51 -8.05 14.15
CA SER A 329 19.69 -7.19 14.29
C SER A 329 19.37 -5.70 14.10
N LEU A 330 18.26 -5.37 13.41
CA LEU A 330 17.89 -4.03 12.94
C LEU A 330 18.97 -3.43 12.01
N GLU A 331 19.58 -4.28 11.19
CA GLU A 331 20.56 -3.86 10.18
C GLU A 331 20.00 -4.07 8.77
N VAL A 332 20.41 -3.20 7.86
CA VAL A 332 20.10 -3.37 6.44
C VAL A 332 21.01 -4.44 5.87
N THR A 333 20.43 -5.52 5.38
CA THR A 333 21.16 -6.70 4.87
C THR A 333 21.26 -6.75 3.36
N GLY A 334 20.50 -5.90 2.65
CA GLY A 334 20.50 -5.87 1.20
C GLY A 334 19.59 -4.80 0.64
N TYR A 335 19.59 -4.69 -0.67
CA TYR A 335 18.73 -3.78 -1.41
C TYR A 335 18.20 -4.45 -2.69
N VAL A 336 16.97 -4.13 -3.03
CA VAL A 336 16.42 -4.35 -4.38
C VAL A 336 16.60 -3.04 -5.16
N SER A 337 17.29 -3.09 -6.30
CA SER A 337 17.36 -1.95 -7.22
C SER A 337 16.05 -1.90 -8.00
N THR A 338 15.31 -0.79 -7.90
CA THR A 338 14.00 -0.62 -8.52
C THR A 338 14.04 0.40 -9.65
N GLY A 339 12.90 0.64 -10.28
CA GLY A 339 12.65 1.86 -11.03
C GLY A 339 12.50 3.06 -10.10
N LYS A 340 12.08 4.17 -10.69
CA LYS A 340 12.11 5.48 -10.03
C LYS A 340 11.03 5.63 -8.97
N GLN A 341 11.45 6.14 -7.83
CA GLN A 341 10.59 6.56 -6.73
C GLN A 341 9.69 5.42 -6.21
N PRO A 342 10.26 4.31 -5.68
CA PRO A 342 9.46 3.25 -5.08
C PRO A 342 8.63 3.80 -3.93
N ASP A 343 7.34 3.37 -3.83
CA ASP A 343 6.38 3.87 -2.85
C ASP A 343 5.64 2.70 -2.15
N GLY A 344 4.40 2.41 -2.52
CA GLY A 344 3.63 1.32 -1.93
C GLY A 344 4.28 -0.05 -2.12
N LEU A 345 4.26 -0.86 -1.08
CA LEU A 345 4.79 -2.23 -1.06
C LEU A 345 3.72 -3.21 -0.61
N ALA A 346 3.67 -4.40 -1.22
CA ALA A 346 2.86 -5.50 -0.76
C ALA A 346 3.61 -6.83 -0.80
N TRP A 347 3.16 -7.78 0.03
CA TRP A 347 3.65 -9.14 0.07
C TRP A 347 2.57 -10.10 -0.40
N VAL A 348 2.92 -11.00 -1.30
CA VAL A 348 2.03 -12.06 -1.83
C VAL A 348 2.60 -13.42 -1.48
N ARG A 349 1.72 -14.37 -1.15
CA ARG A 349 2.07 -15.76 -0.88
C ARG A 349 1.64 -16.67 -2.02
#